data_6eecf3566d1e7068d901da2ce4d86960
#
_entry.id   6eecf3566d1e7068d901da2ce4d86960
#
_cell.length_a   1.000
_cell.length_b   1.000
_cell.length_c   1.000
_cell.angle_alpha   90.00
_cell.angle_beta   90.00
_cell.angle_gamma   90.00
#
_symmetry.space_group_name_H-M   'P 1'
#
loop_
_entity.id
_entity.type
_entity.pdbx_description
1 polymer ?
#
loop_
_entity_poly.entity_id
_entity_poly.type
_entity_poly.pdbx_seq_one_letter_code
_entity_poly.pdbx_strand_id
1 'polypeptide(L)'
;AVFTKPGARQRSFVIKVSVIGGAQIEEFWVDLESFANGQFTGHIANQPLNVDSVRLGDRIVVDKERISDWMYVDRGRLIGGYTIRMLRAAMSADERRAFDATLPFEITE
;
A
#
# COMPACT_ATOMS: atom_id res chain seq x y z
N ALA A 1 5.01 3.65 17.71
CA ALA A 1 4.88 2.65 16.65
C ALA A 1 4.98 3.31 15.29
N VAL A 2 5.47 2.58 14.32
CA VAL A 2 5.69 3.11 12.97
C VAL A 2 4.41 3.57 12.28
N PHE A 3 3.28 2.97 12.62
CA PHE A 3 2.00 3.33 12.00
C PHE A 3 1.53 4.75 12.33
N THR A 4 1.86 5.25 13.51
CA THR A 4 1.32 6.54 13.96
C THR A 4 2.18 7.71 13.54
N LYS A 5 3.45 7.48 13.29
CA LYS A 5 4.40 8.53 12.91
C LYS A 5 5.42 7.97 11.92
N PRO A 6 5.12 8.00 10.63
CA PRO A 6 6.14 7.66 9.64
C PRO A 6 7.32 8.63 9.82
N GLY A 7 8.46 8.09 10.14
CA GLY A 7 9.65 8.90 10.33
C GLY A 7 10.24 9.37 9.03
N ALA A 8 11.21 10.26 9.10
CA ALA A 8 11.92 10.76 7.93
C ALA A 8 12.59 9.65 7.11
N ARG A 9 12.87 8.51 7.73
CA ARG A 9 13.48 7.35 7.07
C ARG A 9 12.48 6.47 6.34
N GLN A 10 11.19 6.61 6.65
CA GLN A 10 10.13 5.79 6.09
C GLN A 10 9.44 6.57 4.99
N ARG A 11 9.97 6.45 3.79
CA ARG A 11 9.60 7.31 2.69
C ARG A 11 8.31 6.90 1.98
N SER A 12 7.93 5.65 2.10
CA SER A 12 6.79 5.12 1.34
C SER A 12 5.92 4.28 2.23
N PHE A 13 5.47 4.88 3.34
CA PHE A 13 4.53 4.18 4.22
C PHE A 13 3.16 4.22 3.58
N VAL A 14 2.67 3.05 3.17
CA VAL A 14 1.38 2.93 2.51
C VAL A 14 0.54 1.85 3.18
N ILE A 15 -0.77 2.02 3.09
CA ILE A 15 -1.74 1.02 3.53
C ILE A 15 -2.61 0.63 2.35
N LYS A 16 -3.18 -0.57 2.40
CA LYS A 16 -4.06 -1.06 1.36
C LYS A 16 -5.49 -1.11 1.89
N VAL A 17 -6.40 -0.48 1.16
CA VAL A 17 -7.81 -0.39 1.56
C VAL A 17 -8.71 -0.74 0.39
N SER A 18 -9.92 -1.24 0.72
CA SER A 18 -10.96 -1.49 -0.27
C SER A 18 -11.89 -0.29 -0.34
N VAL A 19 -12.19 0.16 -1.54
CA VAL A 19 -13.16 1.22 -1.80
C VAL A 19 -14.32 0.65 -2.60
N ILE A 20 -15.53 0.92 -2.14
CA ILE A 20 -16.75 0.48 -2.80
C ILE A 20 -17.34 1.67 -3.58
N GLY A 21 -17.53 1.48 -4.87
CA GLY A 21 -18.17 2.48 -5.73
C GLY A 21 -19.29 1.82 -6.51
N GLY A 22 -20.53 2.06 -6.12
CA GLY A 22 -21.69 1.40 -6.73
C GLY A 22 -21.60 -0.10 -6.53
N ALA A 23 -21.60 -0.87 -7.63
CA ALA A 23 -21.47 -2.33 -7.60
C ALA A 23 -20.03 -2.82 -7.68
N GLN A 24 -19.07 -1.90 -7.73
CA GLN A 24 -17.66 -2.25 -7.88
C GLN A 24 -16.91 -2.11 -6.56
N ILE A 25 -15.92 -2.98 -6.37
CA ILE A 25 -15.00 -2.91 -5.25
C ILE A 25 -13.60 -2.90 -5.83
N GLU A 26 -12.77 -1.98 -5.37
CA GLU A 26 -11.39 -1.91 -5.83
C GLU A 26 -10.47 -1.67 -4.63
N GLU A 27 -9.32 -2.32 -4.61
CA GLU A 27 -8.33 -2.11 -3.56
C GLU A 27 -7.31 -1.07 -4.02
N PHE A 28 -6.96 -0.17 -3.11
CA PHE A 28 -6.00 0.91 -3.37
C PHE A 28 -4.88 0.90 -2.36
N TRP A 29 -3.70 1.25 -2.81
CA TRP A 29 -2.64 1.68 -1.92
C TRP A 29 -2.87 3.15 -1.59
N VAL A 30 -2.67 3.50 -0.34
CA VAL A 30 -2.89 4.85 0.18
C VAL A 30 -1.61 5.31 0.86
N ASP A 31 -1.06 6.43 0.39
CA ASP A 31 0.09 7.05 1.04
C ASP A 31 -0.35 7.61 2.38
N LEU A 32 0.27 7.15 3.45
CA LEU A 32 -0.14 7.50 4.80
C LEU A 32 0.31 8.92 5.17
N GLU A 33 -0.65 9.71 5.65
CA GLU A 33 -0.39 11.05 6.18
C GLU A 33 -0.34 11.02 7.70
N SER A 34 -1.35 10.42 8.35
CA SER A 34 -1.45 10.42 9.81
C SER A 34 -2.38 9.31 10.30
N PHE A 35 -2.28 9.05 11.59
CA PHE A 35 -3.17 8.13 12.28
C PHE A 35 -3.59 8.75 13.60
N ALA A 36 -4.89 8.78 13.85
CA ALA A 36 -5.45 9.27 15.11
C ALA A 36 -6.84 8.68 15.33
N ASN A 37 -7.15 8.37 16.59
CA ASN A 37 -8.48 7.90 16.98
C ASN A 37 -8.95 6.66 16.21
N GLY A 38 -8.03 5.75 15.91
CA GLY A 38 -8.35 4.52 15.20
C GLY A 38 -8.57 4.69 13.70
N GLN A 39 -8.24 5.86 13.15
CA GLN A 39 -8.42 6.16 11.73
C GLN A 39 -7.10 6.58 11.08
N PHE A 40 -6.89 6.09 9.88
CA PHE A 40 -5.77 6.50 9.03
C PHE A 40 -6.25 7.53 8.03
N THR A 41 -5.45 8.57 7.86
CA THR A 41 -5.66 9.58 6.82
C THR A 41 -4.53 9.49 5.83
N GLY A 42 -4.85 9.52 4.55
CA GLY A 42 -3.84 9.46 3.52
C GLY A 42 -4.39 9.84 2.16
N HIS A 43 -3.60 9.57 1.13
CA HIS A 43 -3.93 9.96 -0.24
C HIS A 43 -3.89 8.73 -1.15
N ILE A 44 -4.87 8.63 -2.05
CA ILE A 44 -4.95 7.52 -3.02
C ILE A 44 -3.69 7.53 -3.88
N ALA A 45 -2.97 6.41 -3.88
CA ALA A 45 -1.68 6.28 -4.57
C ALA A 45 -1.78 5.53 -5.90
N ASN A 46 -2.94 4.95 -6.23
CA ASN A 46 -3.16 4.23 -7.47
C ASN A 46 -4.18 4.95 -8.33
N GLN A 47 -4.02 4.82 -9.65
CA GLN A 47 -5.05 5.27 -10.58
C GLN A 47 -6.24 4.31 -10.53
N PRO A 48 -7.46 4.78 -10.24
CA PRO A 48 -8.64 3.91 -10.22
C PRO A 48 -8.91 3.31 -11.59
N LEU A 49 -9.31 2.04 -11.60
CA LEU A 49 -9.63 1.31 -12.82
C LEU A 49 -11.13 1.06 -12.96
N ASN A 50 -11.80 0.71 -11.87
CA ASN A 50 -13.20 0.31 -11.88
C ASN A 50 -14.11 1.21 -11.06
N VAL A 51 -13.55 1.89 -10.07
CA VAL A 51 -14.30 2.76 -9.16
C VAL A 51 -14.04 4.20 -9.57
N ASP A 52 -15.10 4.99 -9.71
CA ASP A 52 -15.00 6.39 -10.09
C ASP A 52 -15.31 7.36 -8.95
N SER A 53 -15.57 6.84 -7.76
CA SER A 53 -15.86 7.65 -6.57
C SER A 53 -14.62 8.29 -5.96
N VAL A 54 -13.44 7.83 -6.32
CA VAL A 54 -12.16 8.39 -5.86
C VAL A 54 -11.21 8.57 -7.04
N ARG A 55 -10.23 9.44 -6.86
CA ARG A 55 -9.21 9.74 -7.88
C ARG A 55 -7.82 9.64 -7.27
N LEU A 56 -6.85 9.42 -8.13
CA LEU A 56 -5.45 9.47 -7.72
C LEU A 56 -5.16 10.79 -7.00
N GLY A 57 -4.58 10.70 -5.82
CA GLY A 57 -4.24 11.86 -5.01
C GLY A 57 -5.32 12.31 -4.03
N ASP A 58 -6.52 11.76 -4.14
CA ASP A 58 -7.61 12.12 -3.22
C ASP A 58 -7.24 11.79 -1.77
N ARG A 59 -7.58 12.70 -0.88
CA ARG A 59 -7.42 12.48 0.56
C ARG A 59 -8.57 11.65 1.07
N ILE A 60 -8.26 10.59 1.79
CA ILE A 60 -9.29 9.73 2.39
C ILE A 60 -8.97 9.45 3.86
N VAL A 61 -10.02 9.11 4.60
CA VAL A 61 -9.92 8.69 5.99
C VAL A 61 -10.51 7.29 6.09
N VAL A 62 -9.75 6.36 6.66
CA VAL A 62 -10.17 4.96 6.75
C VAL A 62 -10.01 4.43 8.17
N ASP A 63 -11.00 3.65 8.60
CA ASP A 63 -10.90 2.93 9.86
C ASP A 63 -9.86 1.83 9.75
N LYS A 64 -9.14 1.59 10.84
CA LYS A 64 -8.08 0.58 10.85
C LYS A 64 -8.56 -0.82 10.47
N GLU A 65 -9.83 -1.13 10.74
CA GLU A 65 -10.42 -2.43 10.42
C GLU A 65 -10.56 -2.67 8.93
N ARG A 66 -10.49 -1.62 8.13
CA ARG A 66 -10.62 -1.73 6.67
C ARG A 66 -9.29 -1.92 5.96
N ILE A 67 -8.21 -1.94 6.69
CA ILE A 67 -6.87 -2.10 6.12
C ILE A 67 -6.61 -3.59 5.90
N SER A 68 -6.28 -3.95 4.65
CA SER A 68 -5.99 -5.34 4.28
C SER A 68 -4.50 -5.63 4.20
N ASP A 69 -3.68 -4.60 4.07
CA ASP A 69 -2.22 -4.76 4.02
C ASP A 69 -1.56 -3.42 4.34
N TRP A 70 -0.27 -3.46 4.59
CA TRP A 70 0.53 -2.27 4.85
C TRP A 70 1.96 -2.54 4.43
N MET A 71 2.67 -1.49 4.05
CA MET A 71 4.09 -1.61 3.77
C MET A 71 4.79 -0.27 3.93
N TYR A 72 6.08 -0.32 4.17
CA TYR A 72 6.96 0.84 4.06
C TYR A 72 8.33 0.36 3.62
N VAL A 73 9.15 1.30 3.19
CA VAL A 73 10.51 1.01 2.77
C VAL A 73 11.46 1.64 3.77
N ASP A 74 12.33 0.82 4.34
CA ASP A 74 13.35 1.28 5.28
C ASP A 74 14.71 0.90 4.72
N ARG A 75 15.52 1.92 4.45
CA ARG A 75 16.89 1.74 3.91
C ARG A 75 16.92 0.87 2.64
N GLY A 76 15.96 1.10 1.76
CA GLY A 76 15.87 0.40 0.50
C GLY A 76 15.24 -0.98 0.57
N ARG A 77 14.75 -1.42 1.73
CA ARG A 77 14.14 -2.74 1.90
C ARG A 77 12.67 -2.64 2.21
N LEU A 78 11.89 -3.54 1.64
CA LEU A 78 10.45 -3.62 1.89
C LEU A 78 10.20 -4.22 3.27
N ILE A 79 9.36 -3.54 4.05
CA ILE A 79 8.86 -4.02 5.33
C ILE A 79 7.34 -4.15 5.19
N GLY A 80 6.80 -5.31 5.55
CA GLY A 80 5.38 -5.60 5.31
C GLY A 80 5.16 -6.00 3.87
N GLY A 81 4.05 -5.55 3.27
CA GLY A 81 3.74 -5.84 1.88
C GLY A 81 3.40 -7.30 1.64
N TYR A 82 2.54 -7.86 2.46
CA TYR A 82 2.22 -9.29 2.43
C TYR A 82 1.60 -9.71 1.11
N THR A 83 0.78 -8.86 0.50
CA THR A 83 0.17 -9.16 -0.80
C THR A 83 1.24 -9.27 -1.89
N ILE A 84 2.19 -8.35 -1.89
CA ILE A 84 3.30 -8.36 -2.86
C ILE A 84 4.14 -9.63 -2.67
N ARG A 85 4.40 -10.01 -1.42
CA ARG A 85 5.18 -11.20 -1.11
C ARG A 85 4.48 -12.48 -1.55
N MET A 86 3.16 -12.53 -1.39
CA MET A 86 2.37 -13.68 -1.86
C MET A 86 2.41 -13.81 -3.38
N LEU A 87 2.23 -12.70 -4.09
CA LEU A 87 2.34 -12.70 -5.55
C LEU A 87 3.72 -13.15 -6.00
N ARG A 88 4.74 -12.63 -5.37
CA ARG A 88 6.13 -12.96 -5.71
C ARG A 88 6.44 -14.44 -5.46
N ALA A 89 5.92 -14.99 -4.37
CA ALA A 89 6.13 -16.40 -4.03
C ALA A 89 5.51 -17.34 -5.05
N ALA A 90 4.45 -16.92 -5.74
CA ALA A 90 3.79 -17.73 -6.77
C ALA A 90 4.49 -17.64 -8.14
N MET A 91 5.47 -16.79 -8.28
CA MET A 91 6.20 -16.58 -9.53
C MET A 91 7.30 -17.63 -9.73
N SER A 92 7.63 -17.92 -10.99
CA SER A 92 8.83 -18.67 -11.33
C SER A 92 10.07 -17.84 -11.02
N ALA A 93 11.25 -18.46 -11.04
CA ALA A 93 12.51 -17.74 -10.80
C ALA A 93 12.72 -16.62 -11.81
N ASP A 94 12.39 -16.86 -13.08
CA ASP A 94 12.55 -15.84 -14.13
C ASP A 94 11.57 -14.70 -13.98
N GLU A 95 10.31 -15.02 -13.67
CA GLU A 95 9.29 -14.00 -13.40
C GLU A 95 9.66 -13.15 -12.20
N ARG A 96 10.20 -13.80 -11.16
CA ARG A 96 10.62 -13.11 -9.94
C ARG A 96 11.74 -12.13 -10.21
N ARG A 97 12.73 -12.52 -11.02
CA ARG A 97 13.82 -11.63 -11.40
C ARG A 97 13.31 -10.41 -12.17
N ALA A 98 12.42 -10.64 -13.14
CA ALA A 98 11.84 -9.57 -13.92
C ALA A 98 11.02 -8.60 -13.04
N PHE A 99 10.24 -9.17 -12.13
CA PHE A 99 9.43 -8.39 -11.19
C PHE A 99 10.33 -7.53 -10.29
N ASP A 100 11.33 -8.13 -9.67
CA ASP A 100 12.24 -7.45 -8.75
C ASP A 100 12.97 -6.29 -9.44
N ALA A 101 13.29 -6.45 -10.72
CA ALA A 101 13.98 -5.42 -11.48
C ALA A 101 13.13 -4.16 -11.68
N THR A 102 11.80 -4.25 -11.55
CA THR A 102 10.91 -3.10 -11.70
C THR A 102 10.68 -2.33 -10.39
N LEU A 103 11.12 -2.88 -9.27
CA LEU A 103 10.82 -2.32 -7.96
C LEU A 103 11.89 -1.32 -7.51
N PRO A 104 11.47 -0.22 -6.85
CA PRO A 104 12.42 0.75 -6.31
C PRO A 104 12.98 0.34 -4.94
N PHE A 105 12.74 -0.90 -4.51
CA PHE A 105 13.18 -1.42 -3.23
C PHE A 105 13.51 -2.89 -3.35
N GLU A 106 14.19 -3.42 -2.34
CA GLU A 106 14.58 -4.83 -2.26
C GLU A 106 13.58 -5.59 -1.38
N ILE A 107 13.15 -6.75 -1.84
CA ILE A 107 12.32 -7.66 -1.05
C ILE A 107 13.23 -8.72 -0.44
N THR A 108 13.30 -8.73 0.89
CA THR A 108 14.08 -9.71 1.63
C THR A 108 13.14 -10.65 2.40
N GLU A 109 13.57 -11.89 2.51
CA GLU A 109 12.81 -12.91 3.24
C GLU A 109 12.89 -12.68 4.77
#